data_cbe168656a7e4e3423c1edf25cdf53d5
#
_entry.id   cbe168656a7e4e3423c1edf25cdf53d5
#
_cell.length_a   1.000
_cell.length_b   1.000
_cell.length_c   1.000
_cell.angle_alpha   90.00
_cell.angle_beta   90.00
_cell.angle_gamma   90.00
#
_symmetry.space_group_name_H-M   'P 1'
#
loop_
_entity.id
_entity.type
_entity.pdbx_description
1 polymer ?
#
loop_
_entity_poly.entity_id
_entity_poly.type
_entity_poly.pdbx_seq_one_letter_code
_entity_poly.pdbx_strand_id
1 'polypeptide(L)'
;RLFQEIREKRGLAYSVYAYAQQFAGTGVLGFYAGCNPTKSVEVVEIIQEVLSDVVQNGLTVEEIDRAKGAVRGSLVLSQEDTGSRMSRIGKSEIVYGEIMSFDDILKSIARVTPDEVRAVASEFLIKSPTLAVVGPHKDLRKFEKVLRNGGSK
;
A
#
# COMPACT_ATOMS: atom_id res chain seq x y z
N ARG A 1 -9.37 -1.93 -0.22
CA ARG A 1 -10.12 -1.38 -1.37
C ARG A 1 -9.64 -1.95 -2.70
N LEU A 2 -8.36 -1.87 -3.07
CA LEU A 2 -7.87 -2.35 -4.37
C LEU A 2 -8.27 -3.80 -4.67
N PHE A 3 -8.11 -4.70 -3.71
CA PHE A 3 -8.49 -6.10 -3.86
C PHE A 3 -10.00 -6.25 -4.13
N GLN A 4 -10.83 -5.54 -3.38
CA GLN A 4 -12.28 -5.56 -3.56
C GLN A 4 -12.70 -5.00 -4.92
N GLU A 5 -12.15 -3.84 -5.32
CA GLU A 5 -12.55 -3.17 -6.54
C GLU A 5 -12.05 -3.89 -7.81
N ILE A 6 -10.82 -4.38 -7.79
CA ILE A 6 -10.18 -4.94 -8.99
C ILE A 6 -10.44 -6.44 -9.12
N ARG A 7 -10.29 -7.19 -8.01
CA ARG A 7 -10.42 -8.65 -8.04
C ARG A 7 -11.83 -9.12 -7.76
N GLU A 8 -12.43 -8.71 -6.65
CA GLU A 8 -13.73 -9.28 -6.21
C GLU A 8 -14.89 -8.76 -7.06
N LYS A 9 -14.99 -7.44 -7.25
CA LYS A 9 -16.12 -6.85 -7.97
C LYS A 9 -16.00 -6.97 -9.49
N ARG A 10 -14.78 -6.84 -10.04
CA ARG A 10 -14.57 -6.74 -11.50
C ARG A 10 -13.83 -7.92 -12.11
N GLY A 11 -13.20 -8.77 -11.31
CA GLY A 11 -12.46 -9.94 -11.80
C GLY A 11 -11.27 -9.60 -12.74
N LEU A 12 -10.72 -8.39 -12.64
CA LEU A 12 -9.73 -7.89 -13.60
C LEU A 12 -8.31 -8.38 -13.32
N ALA A 13 -7.99 -8.70 -12.06
CA ALA A 13 -6.67 -9.18 -11.69
C ALA A 13 -6.77 -10.31 -10.67
N TYR A 14 -5.94 -11.33 -10.81
CA TYR A 14 -5.83 -12.39 -9.82
C TYR A 14 -5.04 -11.94 -8.60
N SER A 15 -3.95 -11.21 -8.81
CA SER A 15 -3.09 -10.69 -7.76
C SER A 15 -3.08 -9.17 -7.81
N VAL A 16 -3.49 -8.54 -6.69
CA VAL A 16 -3.44 -7.09 -6.51
C VAL A 16 -3.16 -6.79 -5.05
N TYR A 17 -2.14 -5.96 -4.78
CA TYR A 17 -1.75 -5.57 -3.43
C TYR A 17 -1.01 -4.24 -3.40
N ALA A 18 -0.96 -3.64 -2.22
CA ALA A 18 -0.09 -2.51 -1.91
C ALA A 18 1.05 -2.98 -1.02
N TYR A 19 2.21 -2.35 -1.13
CA TYR A 19 3.36 -2.62 -0.29
C TYR A 19 4.12 -1.34 0.03
N ALA A 20 4.78 -1.32 1.16
CA ALA A 20 5.70 -0.26 1.56
C ALA A 20 7.07 -0.84 1.83
N GLN A 21 8.10 -0.23 1.27
CA GLN A 21 9.50 -0.51 1.57
C GLN A 21 10.15 0.71 2.17
N GLN A 22 10.85 0.51 3.28
CA GLN A 22 11.54 1.56 4.01
C GLN A 22 13.04 1.32 3.94
N PHE A 23 13.77 2.37 3.60
CA PHE A 23 15.23 2.43 3.58
C PHE A 23 15.71 3.58 4.45
N ALA A 24 17.01 3.63 4.75
CA ALA A 24 17.59 4.77 5.45
C ALA A 24 17.42 6.05 4.61
N GLY A 25 16.61 6.99 5.08
CA GLY A 25 16.38 8.30 4.43
C GLY A 25 15.44 8.30 3.21
N THR A 26 14.86 7.16 2.81
CA THR A 26 13.91 7.09 1.69
C THR A 26 12.95 5.92 1.84
N GLY A 27 11.97 5.83 0.95
CA GLY A 27 11.03 4.70 0.91
C GLY A 27 10.23 4.64 -0.38
N VAL A 28 9.53 3.53 -0.56
CA VAL A 28 8.64 3.31 -1.70
C VAL A 28 7.29 2.83 -1.19
N LEU A 29 6.23 3.49 -1.60
CA LEU A 29 4.87 2.97 -1.54
C LEU A 29 4.49 2.49 -2.93
N GLY A 30 4.25 1.21 -3.09
CA GLY A 30 3.98 0.62 -4.39
C GLY A 30 2.64 -0.12 -4.42
N PHE A 31 2.10 -0.22 -5.64
CA PHE A 31 0.87 -0.96 -5.95
C PHE A 31 1.18 -1.93 -7.09
N TYR A 32 0.82 -3.17 -6.92
CA TYR A 32 1.03 -4.22 -7.91
C TYR A 32 -0.31 -4.79 -8.36
N ALA A 33 -0.43 -5.05 -9.66
CA ALA A 33 -1.54 -5.82 -10.20
C ALA A 33 -1.05 -6.73 -11.34
N GLY A 34 -1.37 -8.03 -11.24
CA GLY A 34 -1.18 -9.01 -12.32
C GLY A 34 -2.50 -9.25 -13.04
N CYS A 35 -2.62 -8.79 -14.28
CA CYS A 35 -3.88 -8.82 -15.03
C CYS A 35 -3.67 -9.22 -16.49
N ASN A 36 -4.77 -9.49 -17.19
CA ASN A 36 -4.73 -9.69 -18.64
C ASN A 36 -4.22 -8.40 -19.34
N PRO A 37 -3.31 -8.49 -20.31
CA PRO A 37 -2.77 -7.33 -21.02
C PRO A 37 -3.85 -6.38 -21.61
N THR A 38 -4.97 -6.93 -22.07
CA THR A 38 -6.08 -6.13 -22.63
C THR A 38 -6.81 -5.30 -21.57
N LYS A 39 -6.65 -5.63 -20.28
CA LYS A 39 -7.29 -4.98 -19.14
C LYS A 39 -6.34 -4.08 -18.33
N SER A 40 -5.08 -4.04 -18.69
CA SER A 40 -4.06 -3.35 -17.90
C SER A 40 -4.30 -1.85 -17.76
N VAL A 41 -4.78 -1.17 -18.79
CA VAL A 41 -5.12 0.27 -18.75
C VAL A 41 -6.27 0.50 -17.77
N GLU A 42 -7.36 -0.29 -17.88
CA GLU A 42 -8.52 -0.23 -16.99
C GLU A 42 -8.11 -0.46 -15.51
N VAL A 43 -7.20 -1.41 -15.26
CA VAL A 43 -6.68 -1.66 -13.91
C VAL A 43 -5.93 -0.45 -13.36
N VAL A 44 -5.11 0.22 -14.17
CA VAL A 44 -4.39 1.43 -13.75
C VAL A 44 -5.37 2.57 -13.47
N GLU A 45 -6.42 2.74 -14.28
CA GLU A 45 -7.49 3.71 -14.04
C GLU A 45 -8.16 3.49 -12.68
N ILE A 46 -8.56 2.27 -12.37
CA ILE A 46 -9.20 1.93 -11.09
C ILE A 46 -8.25 2.16 -9.91
N ILE A 47 -6.96 1.84 -10.05
CA ILE A 47 -5.98 2.16 -9.01
C ILE A 47 -5.96 3.67 -8.75
N GLN A 48 -5.88 4.50 -9.80
CA GLN A 48 -5.88 5.95 -9.66
C GLN A 48 -7.18 6.48 -9.01
N GLU A 49 -8.34 5.94 -9.41
CA GLU A 49 -9.63 6.30 -8.81
C GLU A 49 -9.66 5.98 -7.30
N VAL A 50 -9.22 4.78 -6.91
CA VAL A 50 -9.17 4.37 -5.50
C VAL A 50 -8.21 5.23 -4.70
N LEU A 51 -7.04 5.57 -5.24
CA LEU A 51 -6.08 6.43 -4.56
C LEU A 51 -6.61 7.87 -4.42
N SER A 52 -7.25 8.40 -5.46
CA SER A 52 -7.90 9.71 -5.41
C SER A 52 -9.01 9.75 -4.37
N ASP A 53 -9.83 8.71 -4.28
CA ASP A 53 -10.88 8.60 -3.27
C ASP A 53 -10.31 8.57 -1.84
N VAL A 54 -9.20 7.87 -1.61
CA VAL A 54 -8.51 7.87 -0.32
C VAL A 54 -7.99 9.26 0.05
N VAL A 55 -7.46 10.02 -0.91
CA VAL A 55 -6.99 11.39 -0.67
C VAL A 55 -8.15 12.34 -0.36
N GLN A 56 -9.23 12.25 -1.12
CA GLN A 56 -10.38 13.17 -1.00
C GLN A 56 -11.24 12.88 0.23
N ASN A 57 -11.59 11.62 0.42
CA ASN A 57 -12.59 11.19 1.40
C ASN A 57 -11.97 10.50 2.64
N GLY A 58 -10.68 10.13 2.58
CA GLY A 58 -10.01 9.39 3.64
C GLY A 58 -10.41 7.91 3.70
N LEU A 59 -10.07 7.28 4.80
CA LEU A 59 -10.50 5.93 5.16
C LEU A 59 -11.56 6.00 6.26
N THR A 60 -12.49 5.05 6.26
CA THR A 60 -13.47 4.95 7.35
C THR A 60 -12.81 4.42 8.63
N VAL A 61 -13.45 4.67 9.77
CA VAL A 61 -12.98 4.13 11.06
C VAL A 61 -12.91 2.60 11.02
N GLU A 62 -13.90 1.97 10.42
CA GLU A 62 -13.97 0.51 10.28
C GLU A 62 -12.84 -0.05 9.40
N GLU A 63 -12.44 0.67 8.35
CA GLU A 63 -11.29 0.28 7.52
C GLU A 63 -9.98 0.35 8.30
N ILE A 64 -9.80 1.40 9.09
CA ILE A 64 -8.62 1.60 9.92
C ILE A 64 -8.56 0.56 11.03
N ASP A 65 -9.65 0.29 11.72
CA ASP A 65 -9.72 -0.72 12.78
C ASP A 65 -9.45 -2.12 12.25
N ARG A 66 -9.98 -2.44 11.07
CA ARG A 66 -9.69 -3.70 10.37
C ARG A 66 -8.21 -3.82 10.00
N ALA A 67 -7.61 -2.74 9.50
CA ALA A 67 -6.18 -2.71 9.18
C ALA A 67 -5.31 -2.88 10.44
N LYS A 68 -5.62 -2.18 11.53
CA LYS A 68 -4.95 -2.36 12.83
C LYS A 68 -5.07 -3.80 13.33
N GLY A 69 -6.26 -4.37 13.24
CA GLY A 69 -6.50 -5.76 13.62
C GLY A 69 -5.66 -6.76 12.81
N ALA A 70 -5.58 -6.58 11.49
CA ALA A 70 -4.78 -7.41 10.61
C ALA A 70 -3.28 -7.30 10.90
N VAL A 71 -2.75 -6.08 11.07
CA VAL A 71 -1.34 -5.86 11.41
C VAL A 71 -1.01 -6.45 12.77
N ARG A 72 -1.87 -6.23 13.78
CA ARG A 72 -1.70 -6.81 15.12
C ARG A 72 -1.67 -8.33 15.07
N GLY A 73 -2.61 -8.95 14.37
CA GLY A 73 -2.69 -10.41 14.21
C GLY A 73 -1.43 -10.98 13.56
N SER A 74 -0.98 -10.36 12.46
CA SER A 74 0.25 -10.76 11.77
C SER A 74 1.48 -10.65 12.66
N LEU A 75 1.59 -9.57 13.44
CA LEU A 75 2.69 -9.36 14.37
C LEU A 75 2.70 -10.39 15.49
N VAL A 76 1.54 -10.70 16.08
CA VAL A 76 1.42 -11.73 17.13
C VAL A 76 1.86 -13.09 16.59
N LEU A 77 1.34 -13.50 15.43
CA LEU A 77 1.73 -14.77 14.80
C LEU A 77 3.22 -14.84 14.47
N SER A 78 3.81 -13.72 14.05
CA SER A 78 5.25 -13.66 13.76
C SER A 78 6.14 -13.89 14.98
N GLN A 79 5.62 -13.79 16.21
CA GLN A 79 6.37 -14.09 17.42
C GLN A 79 6.59 -15.59 17.64
N GLU A 80 5.79 -16.43 17.02
CA GLU A 80 5.96 -17.89 17.08
C GLU A 80 7.10 -18.39 16.17
N ASP A 81 7.43 -17.63 15.12
CA ASP A 81 8.51 -17.95 14.20
C ASP A 81 9.84 -17.34 14.64
N THR A 82 10.83 -18.20 14.90
CA THR A 82 12.16 -17.78 15.36
C THR A 82 12.92 -16.96 14.33
N GLY A 83 12.73 -17.25 13.02
CA GLY A 83 13.34 -16.49 11.92
C GLY A 83 12.79 -15.07 11.83
N SER A 84 11.48 -14.92 11.98
CA SER A 84 10.82 -13.60 12.03
C SER A 84 11.27 -12.77 13.22
N ARG A 85 11.38 -13.39 14.40
CA ARG A 85 11.90 -12.74 15.62
C ARG A 85 13.35 -12.27 15.43
N MET A 86 14.21 -13.15 14.94
CA MET A 86 15.61 -12.83 14.65
C MET A 86 15.72 -11.65 13.67
N SER A 87 15.00 -11.74 12.56
CA SER A 87 15.02 -10.70 11.51
C SER A 87 14.50 -9.35 12.02
N ARG A 88 13.47 -9.35 12.85
CA ARG A 88 12.94 -8.15 13.48
C ARG A 88 13.97 -7.49 14.39
N ILE A 89 14.59 -8.27 15.29
CA ILE A 89 15.59 -7.76 16.24
C ILE A 89 16.81 -7.21 15.48
N GLY A 90 17.37 -8.01 14.56
CA GLY A 90 18.53 -7.57 13.77
C GLY A 90 18.26 -6.34 12.92
N LYS A 91 17.09 -6.27 12.25
CA LYS A 91 16.70 -5.09 11.50
C LYS A 91 16.50 -3.88 12.39
N SER A 92 15.88 -4.02 13.55
CA SER A 92 15.67 -2.92 14.48
C SER A 92 16.99 -2.31 14.95
N GLU A 93 17.95 -3.13 15.32
CA GLU A 93 19.28 -2.68 15.74
C GLU A 93 20.03 -2.00 14.61
N ILE A 94 20.07 -2.60 13.40
CA ILE A 94 20.84 -2.07 12.27
C ILE A 94 20.25 -0.77 11.72
N VAL A 95 18.92 -0.66 11.64
CA VAL A 95 18.24 0.46 10.98
C VAL A 95 17.93 1.60 11.94
N TYR A 96 17.52 1.28 13.16
CA TYR A 96 17.04 2.28 14.12
C TYR A 96 18.00 2.49 15.31
N GLY A 97 18.96 1.59 15.53
CA GLY A 97 19.85 1.62 16.68
C GLY A 97 19.16 1.31 18.01
N GLU A 98 17.94 0.82 17.95
CA GLU A 98 17.15 0.43 19.14
C GLU A 98 16.20 -0.75 18.85
N ILE A 99 15.96 -1.54 19.87
CA ILE A 99 15.01 -2.66 19.79
C ILE A 99 13.77 -2.31 20.58
N MET A 100 12.72 -1.89 19.89
CA MET A 100 11.42 -1.67 20.52
C MET A 100 10.86 -2.96 21.10
N SER A 101 10.26 -2.88 22.29
CA SER A 101 9.53 -4.01 22.83
C SER A 101 8.29 -4.33 21.96
N PHE A 102 7.85 -5.57 22.00
CA PHE A 102 6.66 -5.99 21.25
C PHE A 102 5.41 -5.20 21.67
N ASP A 103 5.27 -4.95 22.97
CA ASP A 103 4.15 -4.17 23.52
C ASP A 103 4.17 -2.72 23.03
N ASP A 104 5.34 -2.10 22.91
CA ASP A 104 5.44 -0.73 22.41
C ASP A 104 5.10 -0.62 20.92
N ILE A 105 5.45 -1.63 20.13
CA ILE A 105 5.02 -1.73 18.73
C ILE A 105 3.49 -1.82 18.66
N LEU A 106 2.88 -2.68 19.47
CA LEU A 106 1.41 -2.82 19.49
C LEU A 106 0.71 -1.52 19.94
N LYS A 107 1.26 -0.84 20.95
CA LYS A 107 0.75 0.47 21.40
C LYS A 107 0.87 1.52 20.30
N SER A 108 1.97 1.53 19.56
CA SER A 108 2.18 2.47 18.45
C SER A 108 1.14 2.28 17.35
N ILE A 109 0.85 1.02 16.97
CA ILE A 109 -0.20 0.71 15.99
C ILE A 109 -1.58 1.14 16.50
N ALA A 110 -1.87 0.89 17.78
CA ALA A 110 -3.17 1.26 18.37
C ALA A 110 -3.42 2.77 18.35
N ARG A 111 -2.37 3.58 18.51
CA ARG A 111 -2.45 5.06 18.53
C ARG A 111 -2.72 5.70 17.18
N VAL A 112 -2.45 5.02 16.06
CA VAL A 112 -2.66 5.59 14.72
C VAL A 112 -4.09 6.09 14.57
N THR A 113 -4.26 7.33 14.14
CA THR A 113 -5.55 8.00 13.98
C THR A 113 -5.96 8.10 12.51
N PRO A 114 -7.25 8.25 12.21
CA PRO A 114 -7.72 8.54 10.85
C PRO A 114 -7.07 9.79 10.24
N ASP A 115 -6.86 10.83 11.04
CA ASP A 115 -6.26 12.08 10.57
C ASP A 115 -4.78 11.90 10.18
N GLU A 116 -4.01 11.12 10.94
CA GLU A 116 -2.63 10.78 10.58
C GLU A 116 -2.56 9.99 9.28
N VAL A 117 -3.45 9.02 9.10
CA VAL A 117 -3.53 8.24 7.85
C VAL A 117 -3.88 9.16 6.68
N ARG A 118 -4.84 10.08 6.86
CA ARG A 118 -5.22 11.05 5.85
C ARG A 118 -4.08 12.01 5.49
N ALA A 119 -3.35 12.49 6.48
CA ALA A 119 -2.20 13.36 6.27
C ALA A 119 -1.13 12.68 5.40
N VAL A 120 -0.76 11.44 5.74
CA VAL A 120 0.19 10.63 4.96
C VAL A 120 -0.34 10.36 3.54
N ALA A 121 -1.61 10.00 3.39
CA ALA A 121 -2.21 9.78 2.07
C ALA A 121 -2.15 11.05 1.21
N SER A 122 -2.48 12.21 1.79
CA SER A 122 -2.43 13.49 1.11
C SER A 122 -1.01 13.93 0.72
N GLU A 123 0.01 13.48 1.46
CA GLU A 123 1.40 13.79 1.14
C GLU A 123 1.96 12.92 0.01
N PHE A 124 1.65 11.62 0.02
CA PHE A 124 2.28 10.64 -0.87
C PHE A 124 1.46 10.30 -2.10
N LEU A 125 0.13 10.21 -2.00
CA LEU A 125 -0.71 9.71 -3.09
C LEU A 125 -1.06 10.77 -4.14
N ILE A 126 -0.85 12.06 -3.86
CA ILE A 126 -1.05 13.15 -4.83
C ILE A 126 0.14 13.37 -5.75
N LYS A 127 1.31 12.81 -5.43
CA LYS A 127 2.52 12.95 -6.26
C LYS A 127 2.37 12.11 -7.52
N SER A 128 2.96 12.59 -8.61
CA SER A 128 2.98 11.82 -9.87
C SER A 128 3.67 10.48 -9.66
N PRO A 129 2.99 9.36 -9.89
CA PRO A 129 3.57 8.04 -9.69
C PRO A 129 4.50 7.67 -10.84
N THR A 130 5.45 6.77 -10.56
CA THR A 130 6.17 6.05 -11.60
C THR A 130 5.42 4.76 -11.91
N LEU A 131 5.13 4.51 -13.17
CA LEU A 131 4.49 3.28 -13.64
C LEU A 131 5.49 2.42 -14.40
N ALA A 132 5.63 1.17 -13.98
CA ALA A 132 6.33 0.13 -14.72
C ALA A 132 5.31 -0.91 -15.21
N VAL A 133 5.32 -1.21 -16.51
CA VAL A 133 4.43 -2.20 -17.11
C VAL A 133 5.25 -3.25 -17.84
N VAL A 134 5.02 -4.52 -17.53
CA VAL A 134 5.63 -5.66 -18.20
C VAL A 134 4.54 -6.44 -18.93
N GLY A 135 4.66 -6.53 -20.26
CA GLY A 135 3.67 -7.21 -21.09
C GLY A 135 3.81 -6.87 -22.59
N PRO A 136 2.96 -7.42 -23.45
CA PRO A 136 3.01 -7.22 -24.90
C PRO A 136 2.40 -5.88 -25.34
N HIS A 137 2.79 -4.78 -24.68
CA HIS A 137 2.27 -3.44 -24.96
C HIS A 137 3.16 -2.73 -25.99
N LYS A 138 2.57 -2.35 -27.11
CA LYS A 138 3.26 -1.60 -28.18
C LYS A 138 3.09 -0.10 -28.05
N ASP A 139 2.04 0.36 -27.35
CA ASP A 139 1.70 1.79 -27.19
C ASP A 139 1.51 2.14 -25.73
N LEU A 140 2.38 2.97 -25.19
CA LEU A 140 2.37 3.42 -23.80
C LEU A 140 1.54 4.70 -23.58
N ARG A 141 1.13 5.39 -24.65
CA ARG A 141 0.38 6.68 -24.57
C ARG A 141 -0.94 6.58 -23.78
N LYS A 142 -1.57 5.40 -23.82
CA LYS A 142 -2.79 5.15 -23.03
C LYS A 142 -2.52 5.21 -21.53
N PHE A 143 -1.42 4.62 -21.08
CA PHE A 143 -1.01 4.67 -19.67
C PHE A 143 -0.62 6.10 -19.25
N GLU A 144 0.15 6.79 -20.08
CA GLU A 144 0.52 8.19 -19.83
C GLU A 144 -0.70 9.10 -19.65
N LYS A 145 -1.73 8.89 -20.50
CA LYS A 145 -2.99 9.65 -20.39
C LYS A 145 -3.69 9.41 -19.05
N VAL A 146 -3.74 8.17 -18.59
CA VAL A 146 -4.34 7.83 -17.29
C VAL A 146 -3.59 8.49 -16.14
N LEU A 147 -2.24 8.41 -16.16
CA LEU A 147 -1.41 9.00 -15.11
C LEU A 147 -1.54 10.54 -15.03
N ARG A 148 -1.66 11.21 -16.17
CA ARG A 148 -1.89 12.67 -16.23
C ARG A 148 -3.26 13.08 -15.70
N ASN A 149 -4.29 12.30 -16.00
CA ASN A 149 -5.66 12.62 -15.58
C ASN A 149 -5.89 12.37 -14.08
N GLY A 150 -5.18 11.41 -13.48
CA GLY A 150 -5.26 11.12 -12.05
C GLY A 150 -4.63 12.17 -11.14
N GLY A 151 -3.71 13.00 -11.68
CA GLY A 151 -3.06 14.08 -10.93
C GLY A 151 -3.74 15.46 -11.04
N SER A 152 -4.88 15.57 -11.75
CA SER A 152 -5.52 16.85 -12.09
C SER A 152 -6.98 16.94 -11.63
N LYS A 153 -7.31 16.45 -10.43
CA LYS A 153 -8.63 16.73 -9.83
C LYS A 153 -8.49 17.13 -8.39
#